data_1f2bc6aabcb0ace6a2fc8dfcf5aaf93a
#
_entry.id   1f2bc6aabcb0ace6a2fc8dfcf5aaf93a
#
_cell.length_a   1.000
_cell.length_b   1.000
_cell.length_c   1.000
_cell.angle_alpha   90.00
_cell.angle_beta   90.00
_cell.angle_gamma   90.00
#
_symmetry.space_group_name_H-M   'P 1'
#
loop_
_entity.id
_entity.type
_entity.pdbx_description
1 polymer ?
#
loop_
_entity_poly.entity_id
_entity_poly.type
_entity_poly.pdbx_seq_one_letter_code
_entity_poly.pdbx_strand_id
1 'polypeptide(L)'
;MGWLGKLFNTTPKAELNGIRMDTTHPFWEVEGKTTFAALLCALEHFLPDGSVLYFEGGSPSRKLLDFFNTHAIEEQSHIAVAILWPRPVYYHVPATPQNLAELAVLAESHAAPELAVHFHVYRDGKVLLEWHDAFSQPMLLDGGIPEERIKGFAEVLGMKVKLNTETIEPPPKRVR
;
A
#
# COMPACT_ATOMS: atom_id res chain seq x y z
N MET A 1 -10.81 -41.38 -3.09
CA MET A 1 -11.16 -40.21 -2.30
C MET A 1 -9.92 -39.86 -1.49
N GLY A 2 -9.23 -38.84 -1.64
CA GLY A 2 -9.26 -37.47 -1.79
C GLY A 2 -7.88 -36.89 -1.93
N TRP A 3 -7.33 -36.84 -3.16
CA TRP A 3 -6.04 -36.17 -3.42
C TRP A 3 -6.24 -34.65 -3.63
N LEU A 4 -7.42 -34.24 -4.07
CA LEU A 4 -7.79 -32.84 -4.30
C LEU A 4 -7.97 -32.01 -3.01
N GLY A 5 -8.23 -32.63 -1.88
CA GLY A 5 -8.43 -31.90 -0.60
C GLY A 5 -7.15 -31.35 0.05
N LYS A 6 -5.97 -31.81 -0.38
CA LYS A 6 -4.68 -31.35 0.16
C LYS A 6 -4.10 -30.13 -0.56
N LEU A 7 -4.58 -29.81 -1.76
CA LEU A 7 -4.11 -28.68 -2.55
C LEU A 7 -4.64 -27.30 -2.08
N PHE A 8 -5.72 -27.30 -1.29
CA PHE A 8 -6.38 -26.05 -0.85
C PHE A 8 -6.08 -25.64 0.59
N ASN A 9 -5.21 -26.35 1.31
CA ASN A 9 -4.99 -26.13 2.74
C ASN A 9 -3.58 -25.64 3.11
N THR A 10 -2.80 -25.15 2.16
CA THR A 10 -1.48 -24.58 2.45
C THR A 10 -1.39 -23.12 2.00
N THR A 11 -2.28 -22.28 2.53
CA THR A 11 -1.92 -20.87 2.64
C THR A 11 -0.86 -20.80 3.74
N PRO A 12 0.38 -20.43 3.44
CA PRO A 12 1.41 -20.35 4.46
C PRO A 12 0.93 -19.37 5.54
N LYS A 13 0.91 -19.81 6.80
CA LYS A 13 0.56 -18.95 7.94
C LYS A 13 1.36 -17.64 7.99
N ALA A 14 2.55 -17.63 7.38
CA ALA A 14 3.42 -16.48 7.29
C ALA A 14 2.81 -15.32 6.49
N GLU A 15 2.06 -15.58 5.44
CA GLU A 15 1.49 -14.55 4.55
C GLU A 15 0.36 -13.74 5.22
N LEU A 16 -0.25 -14.28 6.27
CA LEU A 16 -1.27 -13.59 7.06
C LEU A 16 -0.71 -12.82 8.26
N ASN A 17 0.57 -12.98 8.57
CA ASN A 17 1.20 -12.43 9.78
C ASN A 17 1.99 -11.12 9.54
N GLY A 18 1.87 -10.52 8.37
CA GLY A 18 2.54 -9.26 8.05
C GLY A 18 1.99 -8.05 8.82
N ILE A 19 2.74 -6.95 8.78
CA ILE A 19 2.26 -5.66 9.30
C ILE A 19 1.11 -5.12 8.43
N ARG A 20 0.17 -4.44 9.08
CA ARG A 20 -1.01 -3.80 8.47
C ARG A 20 -1.21 -2.44 9.10
N MET A 21 -2.09 -1.64 8.51
CA MET A 21 -2.60 -0.46 9.17
C MET A 21 -3.27 -0.87 10.50
N ASP A 22 -2.93 -0.15 11.56
CA ASP A 22 -3.56 -0.36 12.87
C ASP A 22 -4.89 0.39 12.92
N THR A 23 -5.95 -0.32 12.57
CA THR A 23 -7.33 0.20 12.63
C THR A 23 -8.01 -0.02 13.99
N THR A 24 -7.28 -0.53 14.99
CA THR A 24 -7.76 -0.64 16.38
C THR A 24 -7.61 0.67 17.15
N HIS A 25 -6.89 1.64 16.59
CA HIS A 25 -6.74 3.01 17.05
C HIS A 25 -7.31 3.98 16.01
N PRO A 26 -7.55 5.25 16.37
CA PRO A 26 -8.00 6.24 15.40
C PRO A 26 -7.07 6.29 14.17
N PHE A 27 -7.66 6.38 12.99
CA PHE A 27 -6.95 6.49 11.72
C PHE A 27 -7.68 7.47 10.79
N TRP A 28 -6.98 7.95 9.78
CA TRP A 28 -7.53 8.85 8.79
C TRP A 28 -7.98 8.10 7.55
N GLU A 29 -9.16 8.45 7.04
CA GLU A 29 -9.64 8.07 5.72
C GLU A 29 -9.50 9.26 4.78
N VAL A 30 -8.89 9.02 3.61
CA VAL A 30 -8.77 10.03 2.54
C VAL A 30 -9.49 9.48 1.31
N GLU A 31 -10.54 10.19 0.91
CA GLU A 31 -11.52 9.74 -0.08
C GLU A 31 -11.63 10.72 -1.25
N GLY A 32 -11.61 10.21 -2.48
CA GLY A 32 -11.75 11.01 -3.68
C GLY A 32 -11.14 10.32 -4.90
N LYS A 33 -11.01 11.08 -5.99
CA LYS A 33 -10.39 10.62 -7.23
C LYS A 33 -9.02 11.26 -7.36
N THR A 34 -8.01 10.44 -7.57
CA THR A 34 -6.65 10.88 -7.87
C THR A 34 -5.99 9.94 -8.88
N THR A 35 -4.82 10.27 -9.37
CA THR A 35 -3.98 9.41 -10.20
C THR A 35 -2.77 8.95 -9.39
N PHE A 36 -2.13 7.85 -9.79
CA PHE A 36 -0.87 7.45 -9.15
C PHE A 36 0.20 8.53 -9.29
N ALA A 37 0.29 9.20 -10.43
CA ALA A 37 1.24 10.29 -10.63
C ALA A 37 1.04 11.42 -9.61
N ALA A 38 -0.19 11.89 -9.44
CA ALA A 38 -0.51 12.93 -8.45
C ALA A 38 -0.23 12.45 -7.01
N LEU A 39 -0.59 11.20 -6.69
CA LEU A 39 -0.30 10.61 -5.39
C LEU A 39 1.21 10.60 -5.10
N LEU A 40 2.02 10.08 -6.03
CA LEU A 40 3.48 9.99 -5.87
C LEU A 40 4.12 11.37 -5.69
N CYS A 41 3.68 12.38 -6.44
CA CYS A 41 4.12 13.76 -6.24
C CYS A 41 3.74 14.31 -4.84
N ALA A 42 2.53 14.02 -4.38
CA ALA A 42 2.09 14.47 -3.05
C ALA A 42 2.87 13.78 -1.91
N LEU A 43 3.26 12.51 -2.11
CA LEU A 43 4.00 11.74 -1.13
C LEU A 43 5.42 12.29 -0.88
N GLU A 44 6.05 12.94 -1.85
CA GLU A 44 7.40 13.52 -1.71
C GLU A 44 7.52 14.45 -0.50
N HIS A 45 6.50 15.28 -0.26
CA HIS A 45 6.49 16.21 0.86
C HIS A 45 5.75 15.70 2.11
N PHE A 46 5.07 14.58 1.95
CA PHE A 46 4.26 13.98 3.00
C PHE A 46 5.01 12.93 3.82
N LEU A 47 5.86 12.14 3.18
CA LEU A 47 6.50 11.01 3.86
C LEU A 47 7.70 11.44 4.70
N PRO A 48 7.93 10.79 5.85
CA PRO A 48 9.20 10.92 6.57
C PRO A 48 10.32 10.18 5.82
N ASP A 49 11.55 10.64 6.02
CA ASP A 49 12.74 9.96 5.48
C ASP A 49 12.81 8.50 5.91
N GLY A 50 13.30 7.65 5.03
CA GLY A 50 13.41 6.21 5.26
C GLY A 50 12.09 5.43 5.05
N SER A 51 11.04 6.08 4.53
CA SER A 51 9.82 5.38 4.11
C SER A 51 10.09 4.47 2.92
N VAL A 52 9.31 3.38 2.83
CA VAL A 52 9.36 2.41 1.75
C VAL A 52 7.97 2.27 1.14
N LEU A 53 7.91 2.34 -0.19
CA LEU A 53 6.71 2.06 -0.99
C LEU A 53 6.60 0.55 -1.21
N TYR A 54 5.40 0.02 -1.08
CA TYR A 54 5.07 -1.37 -1.36
C TYR A 54 4.01 -1.44 -2.45
N PHE A 55 4.32 -2.17 -3.51
CA PHE A 55 3.44 -2.39 -4.66
C PHE A 55 3.09 -3.87 -4.74
N GLU A 56 1.81 -4.22 -4.79
CA GLU A 56 1.34 -5.60 -4.85
C GLU A 56 0.34 -5.80 -5.99
N GLY A 57 0.52 -6.89 -6.76
CA GLY A 57 -0.47 -7.38 -7.71
C GLY A 57 -0.58 -6.60 -9.01
N GLY A 58 0.37 -5.73 -9.33
CA GLY A 58 0.40 -4.99 -10.59
C GLY A 58 0.65 -5.90 -11.81
N SER A 59 0.38 -5.33 -12.98
CA SER A 59 0.73 -5.92 -14.29
C SER A 59 1.71 -5.00 -15.02
N PRO A 60 2.93 -4.83 -14.49
CA PRO A 60 3.83 -3.79 -14.95
C PRO A 60 4.28 -3.99 -16.39
N SER A 61 4.31 -2.90 -17.15
CA SER A 61 4.93 -2.82 -18.46
C SER A 61 6.45 -3.09 -18.36
N ARG A 62 7.12 -3.27 -19.50
CA ARG A 62 8.57 -3.44 -19.54
C ARG A 62 9.30 -2.29 -18.83
N LYS A 63 8.86 -1.04 -19.02
CA LYS A 63 9.49 0.13 -18.41
C LYS A 63 9.35 0.14 -16.89
N LEU A 64 8.17 -0.21 -16.37
CA LEU A 64 7.94 -0.36 -14.94
C LEU A 64 8.74 -1.51 -14.33
N LEU A 65 8.83 -2.64 -15.04
CA LEU A 65 9.68 -3.77 -14.61
C LEU A 65 11.16 -3.37 -14.54
N ASP A 66 11.67 -2.63 -15.54
CA ASP A 66 13.05 -2.15 -15.56
C ASP A 66 13.30 -1.20 -14.37
N PHE A 67 12.34 -0.31 -14.06
CA PHE A 67 12.39 0.54 -12.86
C PHE A 67 12.43 -0.30 -11.57
N PHE A 68 11.50 -1.22 -11.38
CA PHE A 68 11.45 -2.07 -10.18
C PHE A 68 12.72 -2.92 -10.04
N ASN A 69 13.22 -3.50 -11.11
CA ASN A 69 14.45 -4.28 -11.09
C ASN A 69 15.69 -3.45 -10.70
N THR A 70 15.66 -2.13 -10.97
CA THR A 70 16.76 -1.23 -10.65
C THR A 70 16.69 -0.69 -9.22
N HIS A 71 15.48 -0.39 -8.73
CA HIS A 71 15.26 0.38 -7.51
C HIS A 71 14.66 -0.43 -6.36
N ALA A 72 14.11 -1.61 -6.62
CA ALA A 72 13.56 -2.43 -5.54
C ALA A 72 14.67 -2.93 -4.61
N ILE A 73 14.33 -2.97 -3.34
CA ILE A 73 15.19 -3.46 -2.26
C ILE A 73 14.62 -4.76 -1.68
N GLU A 74 15.44 -5.44 -0.90
CA GLU A 74 14.96 -6.57 -0.09
C GLU A 74 13.89 -6.09 0.91
N GLU A 75 12.97 -6.97 1.22
CA GLU A 75 11.90 -6.74 2.17
C GLU A 75 12.47 -6.33 3.56
N GLN A 76 12.18 -5.10 4.00
CA GLN A 76 12.57 -4.62 5.32
C GLN A 76 11.55 -4.97 6.40
N SER A 77 10.29 -5.06 6.02
CA SER A 77 9.18 -5.45 6.88
C SER A 77 8.18 -6.24 6.07
N HIS A 78 7.75 -7.36 6.61
CA HIS A 78 6.77 -8.20 5.95
C HIS A 78 5.39 -7.54 5.97
N ILE A 79 4.89 -7.13 4.81
CA ILE A 79 3.54 -6.59 4.65
C ILE A 79 2.56 -7.76 4.50
N ALA A 80 1.43 -7.68 5.19
CA ALA A 80 0.37 -8.67 5.03
C ALA A 80 -0.22 -8.58 3.62
N VAL A 81 0.00 -9.61 2.80
CA VAL A 81 -0.51 -9.65 1.42
C VAL A 81 -2.03 -9.67 1.39
N ALA A 82 -2.61 -8.89 0.48
CA ALA A 82 -4.05 -8.83 0.28
C ALA A 82 -4.52 -9.87 -0.74
N ILE A 83 -3.72 -10.19 -1.75
CA ILE A 83 -4.03 -11.17 -2.79
C ILE A 83 -3.45 -12.53 -2.39
N LEU A 84 -4.32 -13.50 -2.15
CA LEU A 84 -3.91 -14.85 -1.75
C LEU A 84 -3.66 -15.78 -2.94
N TRP A 85 -4.34 -15.55 -4.05
CA TRP A 85 -4.25 -16.38 -5.24
C TRP A 85 -4.74 -15.66 -6.51
N PRO A 86 -4.03 -15.73 -7.64
CA PRO A 86 -2.66 -16.26 -7.75
C PRO A 86 -1.68 -15.47 -6.89
N ARG A 87 -0.54 -16.06 -6.50
CA ARG A 87 0.45 -15.38 -5.66
C ARG A 87 0.90 -14.09 -6.34
N PRO A 88 0.73 -12.92 -5.71
CA PRO A 88 1.07 -11.65 -6.33
C PRO A 88 2.58 -11.49 -6.45
N VAL A 89 3.00 -10.75 -7.46
CA VAL A 89 4.32 -10.14 -7.48
C VAL A 89 4.25 -8.88 -6.65
N TYR A 90 5.28 -8.60 -5.84
CA TYR A 90 5.37 -7.39 -5.05
C TYR A 90 6.78 -6.79 -5.09
N TYR A 91 6.86 -5.50 -4.87
CA TYR A 91 8.09 -4.73 -4.89
C TYR A 91 8.14 -3.79 -3.70
N HIS A 92 9.32 -3.67 -3.09
CA HIS A 92 9.63 -2.70 -2.06
C HIS A 92 10.59 -1.66 -2.65
N VAL A 93 10.20 -0.39 -2.69
CA VAL A 93 10.98 0.70 -3.28
C VAL A 93 11.19 1.79 -2.25
N PRO A 94 12.43 2.22 -1.97
CA PRO A 94 12.68 3.37 -1.09
C PRO A 94 11.96 4.61 -1.60
N ALA A 95 11.23 5.30 -0.72
CA ALA A 95 10.50 6.53 -1.07
C ALA A 95 11.45 7.75 -1.12
N THR A 96 12.52 7.64 -1.89
CA THR A 96 13.41 8.79 -2.13
C THR A 96 12.77 9.79 -3.09
N PRO A 97 13.09 11.10 -3.02
CA PRO A 97 12.59 12.09 -3.97
C PRO A 97 12.83 11.68 -5.43
N GLN A 98 14.00 11.11 -5.73
CA GLN A 98 14.33 10.62 -7.07
C GLN A 98 13.40 9.48 -7.51
N ASN A 99 13.17 8.46 -6.67
CA ASN A 99 12.31 7.33 -7.01
C ASN A 99 10.86 7.75 -7.16
N LEU A 100 10.38 8.66 -6.29
CA LEU A 100 9.03 9.21 -6.37
C LEU A 100 8.81 9.99 -7.67
N ALA A 101 9.76 10.86 -8.04
CA ALA A 101 9.70 11.64 -9.28
C ALA A 101 9.73 10.75 -10.53
N GLU A 102 10.61 9.76 -10.58
CA GLU A 102 10.72 8.83 -11.71
C GLU A 102 9.45 7.96 -11.84
N LEU A 103 8.94 7.42 -10.73
CA LEU A 103 7.68 6.69 -10.71
C LEU A 103 6.49 7.56 -11.13
N ALA A 104 6.44 8.84 -10.71
CA ALA A 104 5.37 9.75 -11.09
C ALA A 104 5.32 9.94 -12.61
N VAL A 105 6.47 10.16 -13.24
CA VAL A 105 6.58 10.25 -14.70
C VAL A 105 6.13 8.97 -15.40
N LEU A 106 6.54 7.81 -14.89
CA LEU A 106 6.11 6.52 -15.44
C LEU A 106 4.59 6.34 -15.27
N ALA A 107 4.04 6.74 -14.13
CA ALA A 107 2.62 6.59 -13.82
C ALA A 107 1.70 7.44 -14.70
N GLU A 108 2.19 8.55 -15.30
CA GLU A 108 1.40 9.35 -16.25
C GLU A 108 0.93 8.57 -17.47
N SER A 109 1.70 7.57 -17.89
CA SER A 109 1.43 6.77 -19.10
C SER A 109 0.88 5.36 -18.81
N HIS A 110 0.59 5.06 -17.55
CA HIS A 110 0.14 3.73 -17.12
C HIS A 110 -1.17 3.81 -16.33
N ALA A 111 -2.04 2.83 -16.56
CA ALA A 111 -3.21 2.66 -15.71
C ALA A 111 -2.81 2.20 -14.30
N ALA A 112 -3.60 2.55 -13.31
CA ALA A 112 -3.30 2.22 -11.92
C ALA A 112 -3.03 0.73 -11.66
N PRO A 113 -3.82 -0.21 -12.20
CA PRO A 113 -3.58 -1.64 -12.01
C PRO A 113 -2.29 -2.16 -12.68
N GLU A 114 -1.66 -1.37 -13.55
CA GLU A 114 -0.34 -1.73 -14.10
C GLU A 114 0.76 -1.47 -13.07
N LEU A 115 0.59 -0.47 -12.18
CA LEU A 115 1.53 -0.22 -11.10
C LEU A 115 1.27 -1.15 -9.91
N ALA A 116 0.05 -1.13 -9.38
CA ALA A 116 -0.34 -1.97 -8.26
C ALA A 116 -1.86 -2.11 -8.16
N VAL A 117 -2.34 -3.22 -7.64
CA VAL A 117 -3.71 -3.39 -7.16
C VAL A 117 -3.81 -2.93 -5.71
N HIS A 118 -2.79 -3.25 -4.90
CA HIS A 118 -2.66 -2.74 -3.53
C HIS A 118 -1.36 -1.97 -3.39
N PHE A 119 -1.43 -0.82 -2.72
CA PHE A 119 -0.31 0.07 -2.50
C PHE A 119 -0.24 0.46 -1.03
N HIS A 120 0.95 0.33 -0.44
CA HIS A 120 1.19 0.71 0.94
C HIS A 120 2.46 1.55 1.05
N VAL A 121 2.54 2.32 2.12
CA VAL A 121 3.79 2.95 2.55
C VAL A 121 4.04 2.54 3.98
N TYR A 122 5.24 2.11 4.26
CA TYR A 122 5.64 1.72 5.61
C TYR A 122 7.02 2.28 5.99
N ARG A 123 7.28 2.33 7.28
CA ARG A 123 8.56 2.70 7.87
C ARG A 123 8.74 2.02 9.23
N ASP A 124 9.93 1.50 9.51
CA ASP A 124 10.29 0.94 10.83
C ASP A 124 9.25 -0.07 11.38
N GLY A 125 8.71 -0.94 10.53
CA GLY A 125 7.73 -1.95 10.92
C GLY A 125 6.31 -1.40 11.13
N LYS A 126 6.02 -0.16 10.72
CA LYS A 126 4.71 0.47 10.84
C LYS A 126 4.19 0.91 9.48
N VAL A 127 2.92 0.58 9.17
CA VAL A 127 2.25 1.06 7.97
C VAL A 127 1.78 2.50 8.20
N LEU A 128 2.16 3.39 7.30
CA LEU A 128 1.81 4.82 7.31
C LEU A 128 0.63 5.14 6.40
N LEU A 129 0.55 4.42 5.27
CA LEU A 129 -0.52 4.52 4.28
C LEU A 129 -0.86 3.11 3.78
N GLU A 130 -2.15 2.82 3.66
CA GLU A 130 -2.67 1.58 3.10
C GLU A 130 -3.78 1.90 2.11
N TRP A 131 -3.66 1.41 0.88
CA TRP A 131 -4.64 1.63 -0.16
C TRP A 131 -4.91 0.33 -0.93
N HIS A 132 -6.04 -0.27 -0.61
CA HIS A 132 -6.52 -1.49 -1.24
C HIS A 132 -7.34 -1.18 -2.49
N ASP A 133 -7.30 -2.11 -3.46
CA ASP A 133 -8.04 -1.99 -4.72
C ASP A 133 -7.91 -0.59 -5.31
N ALA A 134 -6.67 -0.17 -5.56
CA ALA A 134 -6.29 1.18 -5.92
C ALA A 134 -7.38 1.89 -6.74
N PHE A 135 -7.83 3.07 -6.28
CA PHE A 135 -8.91 3.92 -6.80
C PHE A 135 -10.35 3.50 -6.48
N SER A 136 -10.62 2.34 -5.91
CA SER A 136 -11.97 1.90 -5.56
C SER A 136 -12.28 2.01 -4.07
N GLN A 137 -11.24 2.04 -3.22
CA GLN A 137 -11.37 2.14 -1.77
C GLN A 137 -10.74 3.45 -1.26
N PRO A 138 -11.16 3.98 -0.09
CA PRO A 138 -10.45 5.06 0.58
C PRO A 138 -9.00 4.69 0.89
N MET A 139 -8.11 5.68 0.86
CA MET A 139 -6.79 5.52 1.45
C MET A 139 -6.89 5.63 2.96
N LEU A 140 -6.26 4.72 3.67
CA LEU A 140 -6.11 4.75 5.13
C LEU A 140 -4.74 5.31 5.48
N LEU A 141 -4.68 6.23 6.42
CA LEU A 141 -3.45 6.85 6.91
C LEU A 141 -3.36 6.70 8.43
N ASP A 142 -2.15 6.48 8.90
CA ASP A 142 -1.90 6.29 10.33
C ASP A 142 -2.39 7.47 11.18
N GLY A 143 -3.13 7.20 12.24
CA GLY A 143 -3.68 8.20 13.13
C GLY A 143 -2.66 9.00 13.94
N GLY A 144 -1.41 8.53 14.01
CA GLY A 144 -0.32 9.28 14.62
C GLY A 144 0.25 10.38 13.73
N ILE A 145 -0.18 10.48 12.45
CA ILE A 145 0.22 11.58 11.58
C ILE A 145 -0.56 12.83 11.96
N PRO A 146 0.10 13.99 12.15
CA PRO A 146 -0.57 15.23 12.52
C PRO A 146 -1.67 15.63 11.52
N GLU A 147 -2.81 16.08 12.03
CA GLU A 147 -3.99 16.44 11.25
C GLU A 147 -3.69 17.46 10.14
N GLU A 148 -2.86 18.47 10.44
CA GLU A 148 -2.48 19.49 9.46
C GLU A 148 -1.73 18.90 8.27
N ARG A 149 -0.87 17.89 8.49
CA ARG A 149 -0.17 17.18 7.40
C ARG A 149 -1.16 16.37 6.55
N ILE A 150 -2.11 15.70 7.19
CA ILE A 150 -3.17 14.96 6.49
C ILE A 150 -4.03 15.88 5.64
N LYS A 151 -4.47 17.01 6.21
CA LYS A 151 -5.28 18.01 5.50
C LYS A 151 -4.51 18.59 4.31
N GLY A 152 -3.25 18.98 4.49
CA GLY A 152 -2.41 19.49 3.40
C GLY A 152 -2.21 18.45 2.28
N PHE A 153 -1.95 17.19 2.65
CA PHE A 153 -1.83 16.09 1.69
C PHE A 153 -3.12 15.89 0.88
N ALA A 154 -4.27 15.85 1.55
CA ALA A 154 -5.55 15.65 0.89
C ALA A 154 -5.96 16.85 0.02
N GLU A 155 -5.64 18.09 0.46
CA GLU A 155 -5.87 19.31 -0.31
C GLU A 155 -5.09 19.30 -1.64
N VAL A 156 -3.81 18.91 -1.62
CA VAL A 156 -2.99 18.75 -2.82
C VAL A 156 -3.61 17.75 -3.80
N LEU A 157 -4.23 16.68 -3.28
CA LEU A 157 -4.89 15.64 -4.09
C LEU A 157 -6.35 16.00 -4.47
N GLY A 158 -6.92 17.10 -3.94
CA GLY A 158 -8.33 17.42 -4.11
C GLY A 158 -9.27 16.41 -3.48
N MET A 159 -8.85 15.76 -2.39
CA MET A 159 -9.56 14.68 -1.71
C MET A 159 -10.16 15.15 -0.38
N LYS A 160 -11.11 14.39 0.15
CA LYS A 160 -11.74 14.63 1.44
C LYS A 160 -11.08 13.81 2.54
N VAL A 161 -11.05 14.36 3.75
CA VAL A 161 -10.47 13.74 4.93
C VAL A 161 -11.55 13.48 5.98
N LYS A 162 -11.49 12.32 6.60
CA LYS A 162 -12.30 11.96 7.75
C LYS A 162 -11.41 11.27 8.79
N LEU A 163 -11.47 11.72 10.05
CA LEU A 163 -10.90 10.96 11.16
C LEU A 163 -11.90 9.88 11.56
N ASN A 164 -11.46 8.62 11.49
CA ASN A 164 -12.22 7.49 11.98
C ASN A 164 -11.77 7.18 13.41
N THR A 165 -12.70 7.29 14.36
CA THR A 165 -12.49 6.99 15.77
C THR A 165 -13.17 5.69 16.18
N GLU A 166 -13.95 5.09 15.28
CA GLU A 166 -14.59 3.80 15.53
C GLU A 166 -13.54 2.69 15.36
N THR A 167 -13.33 1.95 16.42
CA THR A 167 -12.42 0.80 16.43
C THR A 167 -13.00 -0.31 15.56
N ILE A 168 -12.31 -0.68 14.50
CA ILE A 168 -12.65 -1.87 13.74
C ILE A 168 -11.99 -3.05 14.45
N GLU A 169 -12.79 -3.84 15.19
CA GLU A 169 -12.27 -5.06 15.79
C GLU A 169 -11.71 -5.99 14.69
N PRO A 170 -10.47 -6.45 14.85
CA PRO A 170 -9.93 -7.43 13.92
C PRO A 170 -10.83 -8.68 13.91
N PRO A 171 -11.05 -9.32 12.77
CA PRO A 171 -11.87 -10.52 12.72
C PRO A 171 -11.37 -11.54 13.74
N PRO A 172 -12.28 -12.21 14.48
CA PRO A 172 -11.90 -13.12 15.55
C PRO A 172 -10.93 -14.17 15.02
N LYS A 173 -9.79 -14.32 15.71
CA LYS A 173 -8.84 -15.39 15.39
C LYS A 173 -9.61 -16.70 15.41
N ARG A 174 -9.78 -17.32 14.26
CA ARG A 174 -10.38 -18.66 14.20
C ARG A 174 -9.49 -19.58 15.01
N VAL A 175 -9.91 -19.85 16.25
CA VAL A 175 -9.35 -20.93 17.08
C VAL A 175 -9.75 -22.22 16.40
N ARG A 176 -8.79 -23.00 15.96
CA ARG A 176 -8.99 -24.38 15.52
C ARG A 176 -8.70 -25.31 16.68
#